data_fd63e68de7f25835b4019f12d352a6e9
#
_entry.id   fd63e68de7f25835b4019f12d352a6e9
#
_cell.length_a   1.000
_cell.length_b   1.000
_cell.length_c   1.000
_cell.angle_alpha   90.00
_cell.angle_beta   90.00
_cell.angle_gamma   90.00
#
_symmetry.space_group_name_H-M   'P 1'
#
loop_
_entity.id
_entity.type
_entity.pdbx_description
1 polymer ?
#
loop_
_entity_poly.entity_id
_entity_poly.type
_entity_poly.pdbx_seq_one_letter_code
_entity_poly.pdbx_strand_id
1 'polypeptide(L)'
;MFKAQRALSLNAQSKAIEKMRPEEIALWMEKNLHRITTQLSAQDSRNNSVNMQVNTIIGSITQLQNENQTLNMALDSQEKKNQDLTVLHESQVSTLNQRIAALEGTTMKDQKVKANLLAEQRAIEQKLAAEREFNKKYLEVQAFFRTNEAEVYKQRNQLVIRLKAMQFPVGTAIISPENYALLSKVQRAILIFEKPSVVVEGHTDSTGGDELNQVLSKERAEAVSAYLIANNTIRPDKIYSKGYGPTRPLSSNTTPEGRAINRRIDVVITPPLTPAQ
;
A
#
# COMPACT_ATOMS: atom_id res chain seq x y z
N MET A 1 -22.96 -2.31 -9.85
CA MET A 1 -23.89 -1.73 -8.86
C MET A 1 -23.39 -0.39 -8.27
N PHE A 2 -22.18 -0.24 -7.80
CA PHE A 2 -21.67 0.99 -7.17
C PHE A 2 -21.72 2.28 -8.02
N LYS A 3 -21.45 2.20 -9.33
CA LYS A 3 -21.50 3.39 -10.23
C LYS A 3 -22.92 3.93 -10.41
N ALA A 4 -23.92 3.05 -10.46
CA ALA A 4 -25.31 3.44 -10.62
C ALA A 4 -25.88 4.08 -9.34
N GLN A 5 -25.53 3.57 -8.15
CA GLN A 5 -25.94 4.18 -6.88
C GLN A 5 -25.32 5.57 -6.67
N ARG A 6 -24.06 5.76 -7.10
CA ARG A 6 -23.38 7.07 -7.02
C ARG A 6 -23.99 8.10 -7.98
N ALA A 7 -24.38 7.66 -9.20
CA ALA A 7 -25.07 8.51 -10.16
C ALA A 7 -26.49 8.88 -9.69
N LEU A 8 -27.20 7.96 -9.05
CA LEU A 8 -28.52 8.21 -8.48
C LEU A 8 -28.46 9.17 -7.27
N SER A 9 -27.42 9.07 -6.42
CA SER A 9 -27.24 9.99 -5.30
C SER A 9 -26.89 11.42 -5.76
N LEU A 10 -26.07 11.56 -6.80
CA LEU A 10 -25.75 12.87 -7.39
C LEU A 10 -26.96 13.50 -8.06
N ASN A 11 -27.78 12.71 -8.74
CA ASN A 11 -29.01 13.18 -9.39
C ASN A 11 -30.11 13.57 -8.38
N ALA A 12 -30.20 12.85 -7.25
CA ALA A 12 -31.10 13.20 -6.16
C ALA A 12 -30.69 14.50 -5.45
N GLN A 13 -29.40 14.74 -5.27
CA GLN A 13 -28.86 15.98 -4.72
C GLN A 13 -29.08 17.16 -5.67
N SER A 14 -28.88 16.98 -6.98
CA SER A 14 -29.14 18.00 -7.99
C SER A 14 -30.61 18.47 -7.97
N LYS A 15 -31.55 17.53 -7.94
CA LYS A 15 -32.99 17.84 -7.85
C LYS A 15 -33.40 18.48 -6.53
N ALA A 16 -32.71 18.22 -5.46
CA ALA A 16 -32.95 18.89 -4.17
C ALA A 16 -32.51 20.35 -4.21
N ILE A 17 -31.36 20.65 -4.84
CA ILE A 17 -30.81 22.01 -4.99
C ILE A 17 -31.70 22.87 -5.88
N GLU A 18 -32.30 22.34 -6.95
CA GLU A 18 -33.19 23.05 -7.84
C GLU A 18 -34.44 23.62 -7.13
N LYS A 19 -34.84 23.06 -5.99
CA LYS A 19 -35.99 23.48 -5.19
C LYS A 19 -35.65 24.43 -4.05
N MET A 20 -34.39 24.71 -3.82
CA MET A 20 -33.92 25.57 -2.73
C MET A 20 -33.97 27.06 -3.12
N ARG A 21 -34.31 27.91 -2.17
CA ARG A 21 -34.20 29.36 -2.34
C ARG A 21 -32.71 29.76 -2.38
N PRO A 22 -32.37 30.92 -3.00
CA PRO A 22 -30.96 31.34 -3.12
C PRO A 22 -30.21 31.37 -1.79
N GLU A 23 -30.86 31.78 -0.72
CA GLU A 23 -30.30 31.84 0.64
C GLU A 23 -30.00 30.42 1.21
N GLU A 24 -30.87 29.48 0.93
CA GLU A 24 -30.71 28.07 1.33
C GLU A 24 -29.60 27.40 0.53
N ILE A 25 -29.47 27.75 -0.76
CA ILE A 25 -28.36 27.29 -1.61
C ILE A 25 -27.03 27.83 -1.07
N ALA A 26 -26.96 29.13 -0.72
CA ALA A 26 -25.74 29.71 -0.16
C ALA A 26 -25.29 29.03 1.14
N LEU A 27 -26.22 28.80 2.07
CA LEU A 27 -25.95 28.10 3.33
C LEU A 27 -25.54 26.62 3.11
N TRP A 28 -26.20 25.96 2.15
CA TRP A 28 -25.85 24.59 1.78
C TRP A 28 -24.45 24.51 1.16
N MET A 29 -24.10 25.46 0.29
CA MET A 29 -22.77 25.55 -0.32
C MET A 29 -21.69 25.80 0.75
N GLU A 30 -21.91 26.77 1.63
CA GLU A 30 -20.97 27.07 2.72
C GLU A 30 -20.71 25.84 3.61
N LYS A 31 -21.78 25.13 4.02
CA LYS A 31 -21.67 23.91 4.83
C LYS A 31 -20.93 22.79 4.11
N ASN A 32 -21.15 22.61 2.82
CA ASN A 32 -20.46 21.58 2.06
C ASN A 32 -19.01 21.96 1.76
N LEU A 33 -18.71 23.21 1.46
CA LEU A 33 -17.35 23.72 1.32
C LEU A 33 -16.55 23.51 2.61
N HIS A 34 -17.13 23.85 3.76
CA HIS A 34 -16.49 23.63 5.06
C HIS A 34 -16.21 22.14 5.31
N ARG A 35 -17.17 21.25 5.00
CA ARG A 35 -16.99 19.81 5.14
C ARG A 35 -15.87 19.27 4.26
N ILE A 36 -15.81 19.69 3.00
CA ILE A 36 -14.77 19.27 2.05
C ILE A 36 -13.40 19.78 2.51
N THR A 37 -13.31 21.03 2.94
CA THR A 37 -12.06 21.64 3.45
C THR A 37 -11.51 20.87 4.63
N THR A 38 -12.37 20.52 5.58
CA THR A 38 -12.00 19.68 6.75
C THR A 38 -11.56 18.29 6.35
N GLN A 39 -12.26 17.67 5.40
CA GLN A 39 -11.92 16.31 4.92
C GLN A 39 -10.59 16.25 4.16
N LEU A 40 -10.17 17.37 3.55
CA LEU A 40 -8.89 17.50 2.83
C LEU A 40 -7.74 17.94 3.75
N SER A 41 -7.91 17.88 5.08
CA SER A 41 -6.94 18.35 6.08
C SER A 41 -6.66 19.85 6.01
N ALA A 42 -7.59 20.63 5.43
CA ALA A 42 -7.54 22.08 5.51
C ALA A 42 -7.90 22.55 6.94
N GLN A 43 -7.27 23.65 7.38
CA GLN A 43 -7.58 24.24 8.69
C GLN A 43 -9.07 24.56 8.82
N ASP A 44 -9.59 24.49 10.05
CA ASP A 44 -10.96 24.90 10.35
C ASP A 44 -11.19 26.35 9.89
N SER A 45 -11.90 26.47 8.79
CA SER A 45 -12.06 27.74 8.06
C SER A 45 -13.40 28.40 8.35
N ARG A 46 -14.06 28.05 9.47
CA ARG A 46 -15.36 28.62 9.85
C ARG A 46 -15.38 30.17 9.86
N ASN A 47 -14.22 30.77 10.12
CA ASN A 47 -14.05 32.24 10.13
C ASN A 47 -13.48 32.79 8.81
N ASN A 48 -13.24 31.92 7.81
CA ASN A 48 -12.68 32.35 6.53
C ASN A 48 -13.80 32.70 5.53
N SER A 49 -13.53 33.64 4.67
CA SER A 49 -14.46 33.97 3.58
C SER A 49 -14.62 32.74 2.63
N VAL A 50 -15.75 32.67 1.97
CA VAL A 50 -16.04 31.60 0.98
C VAL A 50 -14.92 31.51 -0.07
N ASN A 51 -14.35 32.64 -0.49
CA ASN A 51 -13.23 32.65 -1.45
C ASN A 51 -11.98 31.94 -0.91
N MET A 52 -11.68 32.08 0.37
CA MET A 52 -10.52 31.45 1.00
C MET A 52 -10.73 29.92 1.07
N GLN A 53 -11.95 29.47 1.39
CA GLN A 53 -12.32 28.07 1.37
C GLN A 53 -12.21 27.47 -0.03
N VAL A 54 -12.72 28.17 -1.03
CA VAL A 54 -12.63 27.76 -2.45
C VAL A 54 -11.18 27.63 -2.88
N ASN A 55 -10.32 28.61 -2.57
CA ASN A 55 -8.91 28.56 -2.93
C ASN A 55 -8.18 27.40 -2.24
N THR A 56 -8.51 27.09 -0.99
CA THR A 56 -7.95 25.94 -0.28
C THR A 56 -8.36 24.62 -0.95
N ILE A 57 -9.62 24.49 -1.35
CA ILE A 57 -10.13 23.32 -2.06
C ILE A 57 -9.46 23.19 -3.43
N ILE A 58 -9.34 24.29 -4.18
CA ILE A 58 -8.67 24.28 -5.49
C ILE A 58 -7.22 23.84 -5.33
N GLY A 59 -6.49 24.35 -4.33
CA GLY A 59 -5.12 23.93 -4.02
C GLY A 59 -5.03 22.43 -3.75
N SER A 60 -5.92 21.89 -2.90
CA SER A 60 -5.96 20.46 -2.57
C SER A 60 -6.33 19.60 -3.79
N ILE A 61 -7.26 20.06 -4.62
CA ILE A 61 -7.62 19.36 -5.87
C ILE A 61 -6.42 19.30 -6.82
N THR A 62 -5.72 20.42 -7.01
CA THR A 62 -4.54 20.49 -7.86
C THR A 62 -3.43 19.56 -7.35
N GLN A 63 -3.20 19.55 -6.05
CA GLN A 63 -2.23 18.63 -5.44
C GLN A 63 -2.62 17.16 -5.69
N LEU A 64 -3.88 16.79 -5.43
CA LEU A 64 -4.37 15.45 -5.67
C LEU A 64 -4.31 15.05 -7.15
N GLN A 65 -4.56 15.98 -8.07
CA GLN A 65 -4.41 15.74 -9.50
C GLN A 65 -2.96 15.44 -9.87
N ASN A 66 -1.99 16.22 -9.35
CA ASN A 66 -0.57 16.00 -9.57
C ASN A 66 -0.10 14.65 -8.97
N GLU A 67 -0.54 14.33 -7.76
CA GLU A 67 -0.25 13.04 -7.12
C GLU A 67 -0.82 11.87 -7.95
N ASN A 68 -2.06 11.98 -8.41
CA ASN A 68 -2.68 10.98 -9.28
C ASN A 68 -1.93 10.81 -10.61
N GLN A 69 -1.50 11.91 -11.22
CA GLN A 69 -0.71 11.86 -12.45
C GLN A 69 0.63 11.15 -12.21
N THR A 70 1.32 11.46 -11.12
CA THR A 70 2.59 10.82 -10.75
C THR A 70 2.40 9.32 -10.49
N LEU A 71 1.34 8.96 -9.76
CA LEU A 71 1.01 7.56 -9.46
C LEU A 71 0.64 6.78 -10.73
N ASN A 72 -0.11 7.37 -11.65
CA ASN A 72 -0.45 6.74 -12.92
C ASN A 72 0.80 6.50 -13.78
N MET A 73 1.71 7.48 -13.87
CA MET A 73 2.99 7.30 -14.58
C MET A 73 3.85 6.19 -13.95
N ALA A 74 3.87 6.10 -12.62
CA ALA A 74 4.59 5.04 -11.92
C ALA A 74 3.94 3.66 -12.15
N LEU A 75 2.61 3.60 -12.17
CA LEU A 75 1.85 2.39 -12.47
C LEU A 75 2.13 1.91 -13.90
N ASP A 76 2.00 2.79 -14.89
CA ASP A 76 2.28 2.48 -16.30
C ASP A 76 3.72 1.98 -16.47
N SER A 77 4.69 2.62 -15.81
CA SER A 77 6.09 2.18 -15.83
C SER A 77 6.26 0.77 -15.24
N GLN A 78 5.55 0.48 -14.16
CA GLN A 78 5.61 -0.83 -13.50
C GLN A 78 4.91 -1.91 -14.34
N GLU A 79 3.77 -1.58 -14.95
CA GLU A 79 3.05 -2.49 -15.84
C GLU A 79 3.90 -2.82 -17.08
N LYS A 80 4.55 -1.81 -17.68
CA LYS A 80 5.48 -2.03 -18.79
C LYS A 80 6.62 -2.96 -18.39
N LYS A 81 7.26 -2.74 -17.24
CA LYS A 81 8.32 -3.64 -16.74
C LYS A 81 7.83 -5.07 -16.55
N ASN A 82 6.62 -5.24 -16.04
CA ASN A 82 6.03 -6.57 -15.85
C ASN A 82 5.73 -7.25 -17.21
N GLN A 83 5.27 -6.48 -18.21
CA GLN A 83 5.07 -6.99 -19.57
C GLN A 83 6.41 -7.39 -20.22
N ASP A 84 7.43 -6.54 -20.12
CA ASP A 84 8.77 -6.83 -20.65
C ASP A 84 9.37 -8.10 -20.02
N LEU A 85 9.19 -8.28 -18.70
CA LEU A 85 9.63 -9.50 -17.99
C LEU A 85 8.88 -10.74 -18.49
N THR A 86 7.58 -10.62 -18.69
CA THR A 86 6.75 -11.73 -19.21
C THR A 86 7.20 -12.14 -20.60
N VAL A 87 7.39 -11.17 -21.49
CA VAL A 87 7.90 -11.41 -22.87
C VAL A 87 9.28 -12.05 -22.84
N LEU A 88 10.17 -11.59 -21.96
CA LEU A 88 11.51 -12.17 -21.79
C LEU A 88 11.43 -13.64 -21.35
N HIS A 89 10.62 -13.96 -20.36
CA HIS A 89 10.42 -15.33 -19.87
C HIS A 89 9.81 -16.23 -20.95
N GLU A 90 8.81 -15.75 -21.67
CA GLU A 90 8.18 -16.49 -22.77
C GLU A 90 9.19 -16.79 -23.90
N SER A 91 10.04 -15.83 -24.23
CA SER A 91 11.13 -16.00 -25.19
C SER A 91 12.14 -17.06 -24.72
N GLN A 92 12.53 -17.03 -23.43
CA GLN A 92 13.42 -18.03 -22.83
C GLN A 92 12.82 -19.44 -22.89
N VAL A 93 11.55 -19.56 -22.51
CA VAL A 93 10.83 -20.87 -22.56
C VAL A 93 10.76 -21.37 -24.01
N SER A 94 10.44 -20.50 -24.97
CA SER A 94 10.41 -20.87 -26.40
C SER A 94 11.77 -21.37 -26.90
N THR A 95 12.84 -20.65 -26.53
CA THR A 95 14.22 -21.03 -26.90
C THR A 95 14.60 -22.41 -26.31
N LEU A 96 14.25 -22.65 -25.03
CA LEU A 96 14.51 -23.93 -24.39
C LEU A 96 13.72 -25.06 -25.04
N ASN A 97 12.45 -24.84 -25.41
CA ASN A 97 11.63 -25.81 -26.13
C ASN A 97 12.22 -26.17 -27.49
N GLN A 98 12.71 -25.19 -28.26
CA GLN A 98 13.38 -25.44 -29.53
C GLN A 98 14.66 -26.30 -29.36
N ARG A 99 15.45 -26.01 -28.31
CA ARG A 99 16.67 -26.78 -28.01
C ARG A 99 16.32 -28.21 -27.55
N ILE A 100 15.26 -28.38 -26.76
CA ILE A 100 14.76 -29.70 -26.37
C ILE A 100 14.35 -30.50 -27.62
N ALA A 101 13.54 -29.93 -28.52
CA ALA A 101 13.10 -30.57 -29.75
C ALA A 101 14.28 -30.97 -30.64
N ALA A 102 15.31 -30.13 -30.76
CA ALA A 102 16.53 -30.45 -31.53
C ALA A 102 17.33 -31.60 -30.94
N LEU A 103 17.22 -31.88 -29.62
CA LEU A 103 17.93 -32.95 -28.92
C LEU A 103 17.17 -34.30 -28.93
N GLU A 104 15.93 -34.31 -29.43
CA GLU A 104 15.08 -35.55 -29.39
C GLU A 104 15.56 -36.69 -30.28
N GLY A 105 16.60 -36.48 -31.12
CA GLY A 105 17.18 -37.48 -32.02
C GLY A 105 18.57 -38.00 -31.65
N THR A 106 19.13 -37.67 -30.48
CA THR A 106 20.55 -37.88 -30.21
C THR A 106 20.86 -38.74 -28.94
N THR A 107 22.12 -39.22 -28.84
CA THR A 107 22.67 -40.24 -27.94
C THR A 107 22.65 -39.90 -26.44
N MET A 108 23.04 -40.87 -25.55
CA MET A 108 23.02 -40.79 -24.07
C MET A 108 23.64 -39.50 -23.47
N LYS A 109 24.63 -38.88 -24.14
CA LYS A 109 25.19 -37.57 -23.69
C LYS A 109 24.17 -36.47 -23.74
N ASP A 110 23.29 -36.52 -24.71
CA ASP A 110 22.28 -35.48 -24.97
C ASP A 110 21.07 -35.65 -24.06
N GLN A 111 20.81 -36.86 -23.53
CA GLN A 111 19.75 -37.06 -22.51
C GLN A 111 20.01 -36.29 -21.21
N LYS A 112 21.28 -36.17 -20.80
CA LYS A 112 21.65 -35.37 -19.62
C LYS A 112 21.46 -33.88 -19.86
N VAL A 113 21.80 -33.38 -21.05
CA VAL A 113 21.59 -31.99 -21.47
C VAL A 113 20.08 -31.69 -21.54
N LYS A 114 19.29 -32.59 -22.13
CA LYS A 114 17.83 -32.49 -22.19
C LYS A 114 17.20 -32.44 -20.80
N ALA A 115 17.64 -33.29 -19.89
CA ALA A 115 17.15 -33.28 -18.50
C ALA A 115 17.44 -31.96 -17.79
N ASN A 116 18.64 -31.40 -17.98
CA ASN A 116 19.00 -30.11 -17.40
C ASN A 116 18.15 -28.96 -17.98
N LEU A 117 17.92 -28.95 -19.31
CA LEU A 117 17.07 -27.95 -19.97
C LEU A 117 15.62 -28.02 -19.51
N LEU A 118 15.08 -29.23 -19.35
CA LEU A 118 13.74 -29.44 -18.80
C LEU A 118 13.63 -28.93 -17.34
N ALA A 119 14.67 -29.16 -16.53
CA ALA A 119 14.70 -28.66 -15.16
C ALA A 119 14.75 -27.11 -15.14
N GLU A 120 15.55 -26.49 -16.00
CA GLU A 120 15.62 -25.04 -16.13
C GLU A 120 14.30 -24.42 -16.61
N GLN A 121 13.68 -25.02 -17.64
CA GLN A 121 12.35 -24.62 -18.10
C GLN A 121 11.32 -24.65 -16.97
N ARG A 122 11.23 -25.76 -16.24
CA ARG A 122 10.30 -25.90 -15.10
C ARG A 122 10.57 -24.84 -14.03
N ALA A 123 11.84 -24.55 -13.73
CA ALA A 123 12.21 -23.53 -12.77
C ALA A 123 11.78 -22.12 -13.22
N ILE A 124 11.89 -21.80 -14.50
CA ILE A 124 11.43 -20.53 -15.08
C ILE A 124 9.89 -20.44 -15.01
N GLU A 125 9.19 -21.49 -15.43
CA GLU A 125 7.72 -21.56 -15.36
C GLU A 125 7.20 -21.41 -13.94
N GLN A 126 7.85 -22.07 -12.98
CA GLN A 126 7.50 -21.93 -11.55
C GLN A 126 7.72 -20.52 -11.03
N LYS A 127 8.83 -19.87 -11.40
CA LYS A 127 9.09 -18.47 -11.03
C LYS A 127 8.02 -17.54 -11.60
N LEU A 128 7.69 -17.70 -12.87
CA LEU A 128 6.67 -16.90 -13.53
C LEU A 128 5.29 -17.09 -12.90
N ALA A 129 4.92 -18.33 -12.60
CA ALA A 129 3.66 -18.65 -11.90
C ALA A 129 3.62 -18.02 -10.49
N ALA A 130 4.71 -18.11 -9.73
CA ALA A 130 4.83 -17.51 -8.42
C ALA A 130 4.72 -15.98 -8.46
N GLU A 131 5.32 -15.36 -9.47
CA GLU A 131 5.27 -13.91 -9.67
C GLU A 131 3.86 -13.44 -10.04
N ARG A 132 3.18 -14.15 -10.95
CA ARG A 132 1.77 -13.88 -11.30
C ARG A 132 0.85 -13.99 -10.07
N GLU A 133 1.03 -15.04 -9.27
CA GLU A 133 0.26 -15.22 -8.04
C GLU A 133 0.54 -14.14 -7.00
N PHE A 134 1.80 -13.75 -6.85
CA PHE A 134 2.17 -12.64 -5.97
C PHE A 134 1.57 -11.31 -6.44
N ASN A 135 1.60 -11.03 -7.74
CA ASN A 135 0.98 -9.84 -8.33
C ASN A 135 -0.53 -9.80 -8.10
N LYS A 136 -1.22 -10.94 -8.26
CA LYS A 136 -2.65 -11.05 -7.96
C LYS A 136 -2.95 -10.72 -6.51
N LYS A 137 -2.21 -11.31 -5.57
CA LYS A 137 -2.33 -11.05 -4.13
C LYS A 137 -2.03 -9.60 -3.78
N TYR A 138 -1.04 -9.00 -4.42
CA TYR A 138 -0.71 -7.59 -4.26
C TYR A 138 -1.90 -6.69 -4.60
N LEU A 139 -2.52 -6.88 -5.77
CA LEU A 139 -3.68 -6.10 -6.20
C LEU A 139 -4.87 -6.28 -5.26
N GLU A 140 -5.08 -7.51 -4.77
CA GLU A 140 -6.13 -7.80 -3.79
C GLU A 140 -5.89 -7.05 -2.47
N VAL A 141 -4.67 -7.08 -1.94
CA VAL A 141 -4.31 -6.34 -0.74
C VAL A 141 -4.45 -4.84 -0.94
N GLN A 142 -4.00 -4.32 -2.07
CA GLN A 142 -4.11 -2.90 -2.39
C GLN A 142 -5.56 -2.42 -2.34
N ALA A 143 -6.51 -3.25 -2.79
CA ALA A 143 -7.93 -2.94 -2.79
C ALA A 143 -8.56 -2.85 -1.37
N PHE A 144 -7.90 -3.33 -0.32
CA PHE A 144 -8.40 -3.21 1.05
C PHE A 144 -8.25 -1.82 1.62
N PHE A 145 -7.29 -1.05 1.14
CA PHE A 145 -6.91 0.23 1.72
C PHE A 145 -7.33 1.39 0.83
N ARG A 146 -7.79 2.45 1.48
CA ARG A 146 -7.95 3.75 0.84
C ARG A 146 -6.60 4.46 0.83
N THR A 147 -6.39 5.37 -0.10
CA THR A 147 -5.13 6.12 -0.27
C THR A 147 -4.70 6.91 0.98
N ASN A 148 -5.68 7.36 1.77
CA ASN A 148 -5.44 8.06 3.03
C ASN A 148 -5.19 7.11 4.22
N GLU A 149 -5.50 5.81 4.12
CA GLU A 149 -5.29 4.83 5.18
C GLU A 149 -3.91 4.22 5.13
N ALA A 150 -3.52 3.72 3.95
CA ALA A 150 -2.23 3.11 3.75
C ALA A 150 -1.76 3.21 2.30
N GLU A 151 -0.46 3.09 2.13
CA GLU A 151 0.19 2.89 0.84
C GLU A 151 0.68 1.44 0.77
N VAL A 152 0.31 0.74 -0.29
CA VAL A 152 0.70 -0.66 -0.52
C VAL A 152 1.60 -0.70 -1.74
N TYR A 153 2.81 -1.23 -1.58
CA TYR A 153 3.75 -1.36 -2.69
C TYR A 153 4.60 -2.62 -2.57
N LYS A 154 5.20 -3.01 -3.70
CA LYS A 154 6.11 -4.15 -3.76
C LYS A 154 7.55 -3.70 -3.60
N GLN A 155 8.31 -4.43 -2.80
CA GLN A 155 9.74 -4.24 -2.66
C GLN A 155 10.43 -5.60 -2.83
N ARG A 156 11.01 -5.86 -4.01
CA ARG A 156 11.52 -7.20 -4.38
C ARG A 156 10.43 -8.26 -4.25
N ASN A 157 10.64 -9.27 -3.41
CA ASN A 157 9.67 -10.35 -3.12
C ASN A 157 8.87 -10.10 -1.83
N GLN A 158 8.70 -8.85 -1.45
CA GLN A 158 7.98 -8.44 -0.24
C GLN A 158 6.85 -7.50 -0.60
N LEU A 159 5.77 -7.57 0.16
CA LEU A 159 4.71 -6.59 0.16
C LEU A 159 4.90 -5.66 1.35
N VAL A 160 4.92 -4.38 1.13
CA VAL A 160 5.01 -3.38 2.19
C VAL A 160 3.67 -2.64 2.28
N ILE A 161 3.09 -2.62 3.49
CA ILE A 161 1.90 -1.84 3.83
C ILE A 161 2.35 -0.72 4.75
N ARG A 162 2.42 0.49 4.23
CA ARG A 162 2.75 1.71 4.98
C ARG A 162 1.48 2.31 5.54
N LEU A 163 1.32 2.27 6.85
CA LEU A 163 0.13 2.76 7.54
C LEU A 163 0.22 4.27 7.76
N LYS A 164 -0.45 5.06 6.92
CA LYS A 164 -0.48 6.52 6.98
C LYS A 164 -1.43 7.06 8.07
N ALA A 165 -2.55 6.37 8.27
CA ALA A 165 -3.59 6.78 9.21
C ALA A 165 -3.37 6.26 10.63
N MET A 166 -2.32 5.47 10.88
CA MET A 166 -2.07 4.93 12.21
C MET A 166 -1.43 5.96 13.11
N GLN A 167 -2.15 6.38 14.14
CA GLN A 167 -1.68 7.37 15.09
C GLN A 167 -1.54 6.76 16.49
N PHE A 168 -0.49 7.15 17.18
CA PHE A 168 -0.29 6.87 18.58
C PHE A 168 -0.38 8.17 19.39
N PRO A 169 -0.89 8.15 20.60
CA PRO A 169 -0.76 9.29 21.49
C PRO A 169 0.71 9.69 21.69
N VAL A 170 0.97 10.97 21.91
CA VAL A 170 2.33 11.51 22.01
C VAL A 170 3.12 10.77 23.08
N GLY A 171 4.33 10.32 22.74
CA GLY A 171 5.23 9.63 23.66
C GLY A 171 4.79 8.22 24.10
N THR A 172 3.78 7.64 23.45
CA THR A 172 3.29 6.30 23.83
C THR A 172 3.29 5.32 22.66
N ALA A 173 3.18 4.04 22.99
CA ALA A 173 2.98 2.93 22.06
C ALA A 173 1.58 2.28 22.21
N ILE A 174 0.62 3.01 22.80
CA ILE A 174 -0.74 2.51 23.01
C ILE A 174 -1.51 2.59 21.70
N ILE A 175 -2.08 1.48 21.26
CA ILE A 175 -2.95 1.43 20.10
C ILE A 175 -4.32 1.99 20.47
N SER A 176 -4.67 3.14 19.93
CA SER A 176 -5.99 3.74 20.12
C SER A 176 -7.07 2.95 19.36
N PRO A 177 -8.32 2.91 19.88
CA PRO A 177 -9.41 2.15 19.26
C PRO A 177 -9.72 2.51 17.81
N GLU A 178 -9.46 3.76 17.41
CA GLU A 178 -9.63 4.26 16.03
C GLU A 178 -8.77 3.50 15.00
N ASN A 179 -7.65 2.89 15.46
CA ASN A 179 -6.75 2.13 14.61
C ASN A 179 -7.22 0.68 14.37
N TYR A 180 -8.18 0.16 15.12
CA TYR A 180 -8.58 -1.25 15.01
C TYR A 180 -9.16 -1.61 13.65
N ALA A 181 -9.93 -0.71 13.03
CA ALA A 181 -10.46 -0.92 11.69
C ALA A 181 -9.33 -1.04 10.64
N LEU A 182 -8.29 -0.21 10.78
CA LEU A 182 -7.10 -0.26 9.92
C LEU A 182 -6.29 -1.55 10.15
N LEU A 183 -6.08 -1.92 11.41
CA LEU A 183 -5.37 -3.16 11.76
C LEU A 183 -6.12 -4.42 11.33
N SER A 184 -7.47 -4.42 11.33
CA SER A 184 -8.26 -5.52 10.76
C SER A 184 -8.02 -5.70 9.26
N LYS A 185 -7.78 -4.61 8.52
CA LYS A 185 -7.39 -4.69 7.10
C LYS A 185 -5.99 -5.28 6.95
N VAL A 186 -5.05 -4.91 7.83
CA VAL A 186 -3.70 -5.50 7.87
C VAL A 186 -3.76 -6.99 8.16
N GLN A 187 -4.59 -7.42 9.11
CA GLN A 187 -4.82 -8.85 9.39
C GLN A 187 -5.28 -9.60 8.14
N ARG A 188 -6.30 -9.08 7.46
CA ARG A 188 -6.79 -9.67 6.19
C ARG A 188 -5.70 -9.75 5.14
N ALA A 189 -4.89 -8.70 5.01
CA ALA A 189 -3.78 -8.66 4.07
C ALA A 189 -2.72 -9.74 4.36
N ILE A 190 -2.39 -9.96 5.62
CA ILE A 190 -1.45 -11.02 6.04
C ILE A 190 -2.02 -12.41 5.72
N LEU A 191 -3.32 -12.63 5.99
CA LEU A 191 -4.00 -13.92 5.81
C LEU A 191 -4.15 -14.33 4.34
N ILE A 192 -4.00 -13.41 3.36
CA ILE A 192 -3.95 -13.75 1.94
C ILE A 192 -2.72 -14.61 1.60
N PHE A 193 -1.64 -14.45 2.36
CA PHE A 193 -0.41 -15.19 2.14
C PHE A 193 -0.36 -16.43 3.03
N GLU A 194 -0.02 -17.57 2.43
CA GLU A 194 0.16 -18.80 3.19
C GLU A 194 1.47 -18.74 3.99
N LYS A 195 1.38 -18.84 5.32
CA LYS A 195 2.54 -18.90 6.23
C LYS A 195 3.62 -17.81 5.96
N PRO A 196 3.24 -16.54 5.81
CA PRO A 196 4.21 -15.48 5.58
C PRO A 196 5.08 -15.27 6.81
N SER A 197 6.23 -14.61 6.63
CA SER A 197 6.90 -13.91 7.71
C SER A 197 6.61 -12.41 7.62
N VAL A 198 6.49 -11.77 8.77
CA VAL A 198 6.14 -10.35 8.86
C VAL A 198 7.20 -9.61 9.65
N VAL A 199 7.58 -8.44 9.18
CA VAL A 199 8.37 -7.48 9.96
C VAL A 199 7.53 -6.21 10.12
N VAL A 200 7.31 -5.80 11.36
CA VAL A 200 6.68 -4.51 11.69
C VAL A 200 7.80 -3.51 11.96
N GLU A 201 7.84 -2.44 11.18
CA GLU A 201 8.86 -1.41 11.27
C GLU A 201 8.24 -0.11 11.78
N GLY A 202 8.75 0.39 12.93
CA GLY A 202 8.33 1.65 13.52
C GLY A 202 9.29 2.78 13.18
N HIS A 203 8.74 3.96 12.91
CA HIS A 203 9.49 5.17 12.59
C HIS A 203 8.94 6.36 13.36
N THR A 204 9.82 7.31 13.68
CA THR A 204 9.47 8.61 14.27
C THR A 204 9.88 9.74 13.35
N ASP A 205 9.44 10.94 13.66
CA ASP A 205 10.10 12.15 13.19
C ASP A 205 11.35 12.45 14.04
N SER A 206 12.03 13.55 13.74
CA SER A 206 13.24 13.97 14.45
C SER A 206 12.98 14.83 15.70
N THR A 207 11.72 14.90 16.18
CA THR A 207 11.40 15.66 17.39
C THR A 207 11.80 14.87 18.64
N GLY A 208 12.60 15.47 19.52
CA GLY A 208 13.11 14.82 20.71
C GLY A 208 14.47 14.17 20.53
N GLY A 209 14.88 13.37 21.52
CA GLY A 209 16.17 12.67 21.50
C GLY A 209 16.14 11.41 20.66
N ASP A 210 17.21 11.14 19.92
CA ASP A 210 17.30 10.00 18.98
C ASP A 210 17.16 8.65 19.70
N GLU A 211 17.74 8.51 20.89
CA GLU A 211 17.64 7.28 21.69
C GLU A 211 16.21 7.00 22.14
N LEU A 212 15.50 8.03 22.61
CA LEU A 212 14.09 7.91 22.98
C LEU A 212 13.22 7.56 21.76
N ASN A 213 13.47 8.17 20.63
CA ASN A 213 12.80 7.87 19.38
C ASN A 213 13.05 6.45 18.89
N GLN A 214 14.29 5.96 19.08
CA GLN A 214 14.65 4.58 18.74
C GLN A 214 13.85 3.59 19.60
N VAL A 215 13.76 3.81 20.91
CA VAL A 215 12.98 2.97 21.83
C VAL A 215 11.48 3.07 21.49
N LEU A 216 10.94 4.29 21.38
CA LEU A 216 9.53 4.52 21.10
C LEU A 216 9.07 3.88 19.77
N SER A 217 9.89 3.98 18.73
CA SER A 217 9.57 3.37 17.44
C SER A 217 9.52 1.84 17.53
N LYS A 218 10.41 1.23 18.31
CA LYS A 218 10.43 -0.20 18.56
C LYS A 218 9.21 -0.64 19.37
N GLU A 219 8.88 0.04 20.45
CA GLU A 219 7.71 -0.24 21.28
C GLU A 219 6.40 -0.16 20.48
N ARG A 220 6.26 0.81 19.58
CA ARG A 220 5.13 0.93 18.66
C ARG A 220 5.03 -0.25 17.70
N ALA A 221 6.14 -0.68 17.14
CA ALA A 221 6.19 -1.87 16.30
C ALA A 221 5.83 -3.14 17.10
N GLU A 222 6.30 -3.25 18.33
CA GLU A 222 5.98 -4.36 19.23
C GLU A 222 4.49 -4.38 19.60
N ALA A 223 3.89 -3.22 19.87
CA ALA A 223 2.45 -3.13 20.16
C ALA A 223 1.60 -3.63 18.98
N VAL A 224 1.95 -3.25 17.75
CA VAL A 224 1.27 -3.76 16.54
C VAL A 224 1.49 -5.25 16.37
N SER A 225 2.71 -5.74 16.58
CA SER A 225 3.01 -7.17 16.50
C SER A 225 2.23 -7.98 17.55
N ALA A 226 2.17 -7.48 18.79
CA ALA A 226 1.39 -8.10 19.86
C ALA A 226 -0.10 -8.16 19.53
N TYR A 227 -0.65 -7.10 18.94
CA TYR A 227 -2.03 -7.08 18.46
C TYR A 227 -2.28 -8.17 17.40
N LEU A 228 -1.40 -8.31 16.42
CA LEU A 228 -1.53 -9.30 15.35
C LEU A 228 -1.43 -10.73 15.89
N ILE A 229 -0.54 -10.97 16.86
CA ILE A 229 -0.40 -12.27 17.55
C ILE A 229 -1.66 -12.58 18.36
N ALA A 230 -2.11 -11.64 19.20
CA ALA A 230 -3.28 -11.82 20.07
C ALA A 230 -4.56 -12.13 19.30
N ASN A 231 -4.67 -11.63 18.05
CA ASN A 231 -5.78 -11.91 17.15
C ASN A 231 -5.55 -13.14 16.25
N ASN A 232 -4.56 -14.00 16.55
CA ASN A 232 -4.24 -15.21 15.80
C ASN A 232 -3.98 -14.97 14.29
N THR A 233 -3.55 -13.76 13.92
CA THR A 233 -3.25 -13.43 12.51
C THR A 233 -1.97 -14.09 12.04
N ILE A 234 -0.98 -14.16 12.92
CA ILE A 234 0.34 -14.71 12.63
C ILE A 234 0.93 -15.33 13.90
N ARG A 235 1.74 -16.39 13.71
CA ARG A 235 2.44 -17.06 14.81
C ARG A 235 3.58 -16.19 15.34
N PRO A 236 3.87 -16.25 16.66
CA PRO A 236 4.94 -15.45 17.26
C PRO A 236 6.33 -15.66 16.65
N ASP A 237 6.61 -16.87 16.14
CA ASP A 237 7.88 -17.22 15.49
C ASP A 237 8.01 -16.69 14.05
N LYS A 238 6.96 -16.06 13.51
CA LYS A 238 6.89 -15.54 12.14
C LYS A 238 6.74 -14.04 12.06
N ILE A 239 6.75 -13.33 13.19
CA ILE A 239 6.66 -11.87 13.24
C ILE A 239 7.82 -11.28 14.05
N TYR A 240 8.37 -10.19 13.52
CA TYR A 240 9.49 -9.47 14.13
C TYR A 240 9.18 -7.97 14.17
N SER A 241 9.66 -7.30 15.21
CA SER A 241 9.49 -5.85 15.39
C SER A 241 10.82 -5.14 15.30
N LYS A 242 10.88 -4.06 14.52
CA LYS A 242 12.05 -3.20 14.39
C LYS A 242 11.68 -1.75 14.61
N GLY A 243 12.45 -1.05 15.41
CA GLY A 243 12.40 0.41 15.52
C GLY A 243 13.53 1.01 14.71
N TYR A 244 13.26 2.08 14.00
CA TYR A 244 14.28 2.84 13.26
C TYR A 244 14.40 4.28 13.75
N GLY A 245 13.58 4.68 14.73
CA GLY A 245 13.59 6.06 15.19
C GLY A 245 13.46 7.04 14.02
N PRO A 246 14.23 8.14 14.01
CA PRO A 246 14.20 9.14 12.94
C PRO A 246 15.17 8.83 11.78
N THR A 247 15.86 7.68 11.78
CA THR A 247 16.98 7.41 10.85
C THR A 247 16.54 7.13 9.40
N ARG A 248 15.26 6.89 9.17
CA ARG A 248 14.70 6.59 7.83
C ARG A 248 13.55 7.54 7.47
N PRO A 249 13.80 8.84 7.32
CA PRO A 249 12.77 9.79 6.95
C PRO A 249 12.31 9.59 5.51
N LEU A 250 11.02 9.78 5.26
CA LEU A 250 10.44 9.80 3.91
C LEU A 250 10.20 11.22 3.42
N SER A 251 10.10 12.16 4.36
CA SER A 251 9.87 13.57 4.06
C SER A 251 10.70 14.45 4.98
N SER A 252 10.73 15.75 4.69
CA SER A 252 11.48 16.71 5.51
C SER A 252 10.93 16.78 6.94
N ASN A 253 11.81 16.69 7.92
CA ASN A 253 11.46 16.90 9.33
C ASN A 253 11.26 18.38 9.70
N THR A 254 11.56 19.31 8.79
CA THR A 254 11.43 20.76 9.06
C THR A 254 9.97 21.20 9.07
N THR A 255 9.09 20.54 8.30
CA THR A 255 7.67 20.87 8.22
C THR A 255 6.81 19.93 9.09
N PRO A 256 5.69 20.42 9.66
CA PRO A 256 4.76 19.57 10.40
C PRO A 256 4.22 18.40 9.57
N GLU A 257 3.91 18.65 8.30
CA GLU A 257 3.39 17.66 7.34
C GLU A 257 4.42 16.56 7.08
N GLY A 258 5.66 16.95 6.84
CA GLY A 258 6.76 16.00 6.63
C GLY A 258 7.03 15.14 7.87
N ARG A 259 6.97 15.74 9.07
CA ARG A 259 7.06 14.98 10.32
C ARG A 259 5.90 13.98 10.48
N ALA A 260 4.69 14.38 10.08
CA ALA A 260 3.53 13.47 10.11
C ALA A 260 3.73 12.25 9.21
N ILE A 261 4.33 12.41 8.03
CA ILE A 261 4.68 11.31 7.11
C ILE A 261 5.76 10.41 7.72
N ASN A 262 6.71 10.99 8.47
CA ASN A 262 7.80 10.22 9.08
C ASN A 262 7.32 9.36 10.27
N ARG A 263 6.33 9.82 11.04
CA ARG A 263 5.68 9.03 12.11
C ARG A 263 4.77 7.97 11.51
N ARG A 264 5.31 6.81 11.25
CA ARG A 264 4.58 5.73 10.56
C ARG A 264 4.94 4.34 11.09
N ILE A 265 4.10 3.38 10.74
CA ILE A 265 4.36 1.95 10.82
C ILE A 265 4.35 1.37 9.41
N ASP A 266 5.41 0.66 9.06
CA ASP A 266 5.48 -0.13 7.84
C ASP A 266 5.35 -1.63 8.21
N VAL A 267 4.42 -2.35 7.59
CA VAL A 267 4.23 -3.79 7.77
C VAL A 267 4.75 -4.49 6.53
N VAL A 268 5.87 -5.18 6.68
CA VAL A 268 6.57 -5.88 5.59
C VAL A 268 6.19 -7.35 5.62
N ILE A 269 5.46 -7.81 4.62
CA ILE A 269 5.01 -9.19 4.47
C ILE A 269 5.92 -9.89 3.46
N THR A 270 6.59 -10.93 3.89
CA THR A 270 7.43 -11.79 3.05
C THR A 270 6.73 -13.13 2.87
N PRO A 271 6.23 -13.44 1.68
CA PRO A 271 5.73 -14.77 1.37
C PRO A 271 6.82 -15.83 1.59
N PRO A 272 6.47 -17.06 1.91
CA PRO A 272 7.45 -18.13 1.94
C PRO A 272 8.09 -18.25 0.56
N LEU A 273 9.39 -18.45 0.53
CA LEU A 273 10.05 -18.89 -0.70
C LEU A 273 9.37 -20.20 -1.09
N THR A 274 8.71 -20.23 -2.24
CA THR A 274 8.22 -21.51 -2.77
C THR A 274 9.45 -22.40 -2.90
N PRO A 275 9.54 -23.55 -2.20
CA PRO A 275 10.67 -24.44 -2.38
C PRO A 275 10.68 -24.81 -3.86
N ALA A 276 11.83 -24.69 -4.50
CA ALA A 276 12.07 -25.40 -5.74
C ALA A 276 11.92 -26.89 -5.39
N GLN A 277 10.77 -27.46 -5.73
CA GLN A 277 10.56 -28.91 -5.66
C GLN A 277 11.39 -29.60 -6.72
#